data_128a990d22c1fb4867980434a71fd14e
#
_entry.id   128a990d22c1fb4867980434a71fd14e
#
_cell.length_a   1.000
_cell.length_b   1.000
_cell.length_c   1.000
_cell.angle_alpha   90.00
_cell.angle_beta   90.00
_cell.angle_gamma   90.00
#
_symmetry.space_group_name_H-M   'P 1'
#
loop_
_entity.id
_entity.type
_entity.pdbx_description
1 polymer ?
#
loop_
_entity_poly.entity_id
_entity_poly.type
_entity_poly.pdbx_seq_one_letter_code
_entity_poly.pdbx_strand_id
1 'polypeptide(L)'
;MTHSCQCHGKDSHSLTDVSFLSATEHAAIVHEISHYEEPRAATIEALKIVQKERGWVPDAAIPAIAALLGIAASDVEGVATFYSQIYRQPVGRHVIRLCDSVVCFITGYHSVLEALDEALGIGLGQTTPDGRFTLLPVCCLGNCDKGPTLMIDDDTYSFGSGDQLSLTELKGLLERYS
;
A
#
# COMPACT_ATOMS: atom_id res chain seq x y z
N MET A 1 43.71 19.55 32.02
CA MET A 1 42.67 18.51 32.20
C MET A 1 41.95 18.38 30.85
N THR A 2 42.44 17.45 30.06
CA THR A 2 41.91 17.18 28.69
C THR A 2 40.95 16.01 28.76
N HIS A 3 39.64 16.26 28.63
CA HIS A 3 38.65 15.19 28.51
C HIS A 3 38.66 14.67 27.08
N SER A 4 39.20 13.48 26.93
CA SER A 4 39.09 12.68 25.73
C SER A 4 37.67 12.08 25.64
N CYS A 5 36.85 12.53 24.69
CA CYS A 5 35.54 11.93 24.38
C CYS A 5 35.79 10.71 23.49
N GLN A 6 35.78 9.52 24.07
CA GLN A 6 35.79 8.25 23.32
C GLN A 6 34.39 7.95 22.85
N CYS A 7 34.09 8.29 21.60
CA CYS A 7 32.94 7.78 20.91
C CYS A 7 33.16 6.28 20.60
N HIS A 8 32.55 5.41 21.40
CA HIS A 8 32.45 4.00 21.08
C HIS A 8 31.35 3.83 20.01
N GLY A 9 31.73 3.96 18.76
CA GLY A 9 30.95 3.46 17.65
C GLY A 9 31.00 1.93 17.66
N LYS A 10 29.98 1.31 18.22
CA LYS A 10 29.65 -0.08 17.89
C LYS A 10 28.60 -0.07 16.81
N ASP A 11 29.04 0.19 15.60
CA ASP A 11 28.26 -0.16 14.41
C ASP A 11 28.36 -1.68 14.19
N SER A 12 27.61 -2.43 14.99
CA SER A 12 27.19 -3.76 14.58
C SER A 12 26.06 -3.60 13.60
N HIS A 13 26.34 -3.22 12.36
CA HIS A 13 25.49 -3.55 11.24
C HIS A 13 25.43 -5.07 11.18
N SER A 14 24.41 -5.64 11.85
CA SER A 14 24.05 -7.04 11.70
C SER A 14 23.90 -7.31 10.20
N LEU A 15 24.66 -8.26 9.71
CA LEU A 15 24.54 -8.86 8.41
C LEU A 15 23.07 -8.97 8.06
N THR A 16 22.68 -8.26 7.03
CA THR A 16 21.34 -8.16 6.48
C THR A 16 20.78 -9.56 6.28
N ASP A 17 19.84 -9.91 7.13
CA ASP A 17 19.26 -11.24 7.15
C ASP A 17 18.22 -11.36 6.02
N VAL A 18 18.68 -11.71 4.82
CA VAL A 18 17.81 -12.02 3.67
C VAL A 18 16.96 -13.26 3.92
N SER A 19 17.20 -14.01 5.03
CA SER A 19 16.45 -15.21 5.37
C SER A 19 14.97 -14.92 5.67
N PHE A 20 14.60 -13.66 5.89
CA PHE A 20 13.19 -13.27 6.06
C PHE A 20 12.36 -13.47 4.78
N LEU A 21 12.97 -13.31 3.61
CA LEU A 21 12.30 -13.52 2.33
C LEU A 21 12.18 -15.01 2.02
N SER A 22 11.02 -15.42 1.50
CA SER A 22 10.86 -16.78 0.98
C SER A 22 11.79 -17.00 -0.22
N ALA A 23 12.06 -18.25 -0.56
CA ALA A 23 12.86 -18.58 -1.75
C ALA A 23 12.21 -18.03 -3.03
N THR A 24 10.88 -18.01 -3.09
CA THR A 24 10.10 -17.46 -4.20
C THR A 24 10.27 -15.94 -4.31
N GLU A 25 10.09 -15.23 -3.20
CA GLU A 25 10.28 -13.77 -3.13
C GLU A 25 11.71 -13.39 -3.53
N HIS A 26 12.69 -14.06 -2.95
CA HIS A 26 14.11 -13.83 -3.24
C HIS A 26 14.41 -14.01 -4.73
N ALA A 27 14.01 -15.15 -5.32
CA ALA A 27 14.27 -15.44 -6.73
C ALA A 27 13.57 -14.41 -7.66
N ALA A 28 12.31 -14.03 -7.35
CA ALA A 28 11.57 -13.05 -8.12
C ALA A 28 12.22 -11.65 -8.04
N ILE A 29 12.67 -11.23 -6.85
CA ILE A 29 13.35 -9.93 -6.68
C ILE A 29 14.69 -9.92 -7.44
N VAL A 30 15.50 -10.99 -7.34
CA VAL A 30 16.78 -11.09 -8.06
C VAL A 30 16.54 -11.07 -9.58
N HIS A 31 15.51 -11.75 -10.06
CA HIS A 31 15.12 -11.71 -11.46
C HIS A 31 14.74 -10.29 -11.88
N GLU A 32 13.93 -9.61 -11.08
CA GLU A 32 13.50 -8.24 -11.37
C GLU A 32 14.65 -7.24 -11.42
N ILE A 33 15.61 -7.35 -10.49
CA ILE A 33 16.84 -6.52 -10.47
C ILE A 33 17.59 -6.61 -11.82
N SER A 34 17.59 -7.78 -12.47
CA SER A 34 18.30 -7.96 -13.72
C SER A 34 17.77 -7.16 -14.90
N HIS A 35 16.57 -6.58 -14.79
CA HIS A 35 15.95 -5.72 -15.81
C HIS A 35 16.38 -4.25 -15.72
N TYR A 36 17.11 -3.86 -14.67
CA TYR A 36 17.53 -2.48 -14.43
C TYR A 36 19.05 -2.34 -14.44
N GLU A 37 19.55 -1.21 -14.94
CA GLU A 37 20.98 -0.89 -14.88
C GLU A 37 21.45 -0.71 -13.44
N GLU A 38 20.58 -0.08 -12.59
CA GLU A 38 20.84 0.12 -11.19
C GLU A 38 19.83 -0.67 -10.34
N PRO A 39 20.28 -1.54 -9.41
CA PRO A 39 19.40 -2.31 -8.55
C PRO A 39 18.36 -1.47 -7.77
N ARG A 40 18.74 -0.23 -7.40
CA ARG A 40 17.85 0.72 -6.72
C ARG A 40 16.54 0.97 -7.49
N ALA A 41 16.56 0.96 -8.81
CA ALA A 41 15.37 1.18 -9.63
C ALA A 41 14.31 0.08 -9.44
N ALA A 42 14.70 -1.13 -9.04
CA ALA A 42 13.80 -2.24 -8.76
C ALA A 42 13.08 -2.15 -7.39
N THR A 43 13.29 -1.09 -6.58
CA THR A 43 12.77 -1.01 -5.21
C THR A 43 11.25 -1.17 -5.15
N ILE A 44 10.50 -0.49 -6.02
CA ILE A 44 9.01 -0.57 -6.04
C ILE A 44 8.56 -1.99 -6.39
N GLU A 45 9.16 -2.59 -7.41
CA GLU A 45 8.80 -3.95 -7.84
C GLU A 45 9.17 -4.99 -6.78
N ALA A 46 10.30 -4.84 -6.09
CA ALA A 46 10.66 -5.71 -4.97
C ALA A 46 9.62 -5.64 -3.83
N LEU A 47 9.16 -4.44 -3.48
CA LEU A 47 8.08 -4.24 -2.50
C LEU A 47 6.77 -4.87 -2.96
N LYS A 48 6.40 -4.72 -4.24
CA LYS A 48 5.19 -5.31 -4.82
C LYS A 48 5.25 -6.84 -4.84
N ILE A 49 6.42 -7.44 -5.10
CA ILE A 49 6.62 -8.90 -5.05
C ILE A 49 6.30 -9.41 -3.64
N VAL A 50 6.86 -8.80 -2.60
CA VAL A 50 6.58 -9.18 -1.21
C VAL A 50 5.12 -8.96 -0.86
N GLN A 51 4.54 -7.83 -1.26
CA GLN A 51 3.12 -7.53 -1.01
C GLN A 51 2.19 -8.55 -1.69
N LYS A 52 2.51 -8.98 -2.89
CA LYS A 52 1.72 -9.97 -3.63
C LYS A 52 1.67 -11.33 -2.93
N GLU A 53 2.79 -11.76 -2.34
CA GLU A 53 2.88 -13.04 -1.62
C GLU A 53 2.22 -12.99 -0.23
N ARG A 54 2.31 -11.84 0.46
CA ARG A 54 1.93 -11.71 1.88
C ARG A 54 0.68 -10.85 2.10
N GLY A 55 0.19 -10.16 1.07
CA GLY A 55 -0.89 -9.17 1.17
C GLY A 55 -0.44 -7.79 1.67
N TRP A 56 0.73 -7.68 2.28
CA TRP A 56 1.33 -6.45 2.81
C TRP A 56 2.85 -6.59 2.94
N VAL A 57 3.56 -5.49 3.21
CA VAL A 57 5.02 -5.46 3.39
C VAL A 57 5.36 -5.31 4.86
N PRO A 58 5.77 -6.38 5.57
CA PRO A 58 6.21 -6.33 6.96
C PRO A 58 7.48 -5.51 7.15
N ASP A 59 7.69 -4.96 8.36
CA ASP A 59 8.90 -4.19 8.69
C ASP A 59 10.18 -5.01 8.47
N ALA A 60 10.16 -6.30 8.78
CA ALA A 60 11.30 -7.18 8.60
C ALA A 60 11.66 -7.45 7.12
N ALA A 61 10.74 -7.20 6.16
CA ALA A 61 11.04 -7.30 4.74
C ALA A 61 11.91 -6.15 4.24
N ILE A 62 11.80 -4.97 4.86
CA ILE A 62 12.54 -3.78 4.42
C ILE A 62 14.06 -3.98 4.40
N PRO A 63 14.71 -4.40 5.51
CA PRO A 63 16.16 -4.64 5.49
C PRO A 63 16.55 -5.80 4.57
N ALA A 64 15.71 -6.81 4.42
CA ALA A 64 15.99 -7.93 3.52
C ALA A 64 15.97 -7.51 2.04
N ILE A 65 14.99 -6.70 1.63
CA ILE A 65 14.94 -6.10 0.29
C ILE A 65 16.15 -5.18 0.07
N ALA A 66 16.47 -4.31 1.05
CA ALA A 66 17.59 -3.38 0.98
C ALA A 66 18.92 -4.11 0.75
N ALA A 67 19.11 -5.26 1.41
CA ALA A 67 20.28 -6.11 1.22
C ALA A 67 20.42 -6.63 -0.21
N LEU A 68 19.32 -7.11 -0.81
CA LEU A 68 19.32 -7.58 -2.19
C LEU A 68 19.62 -6.47 -3.19
N LEU A 69 19.09 -5.26 -2.91
CA LEU A 69 19.29 -4.09 -3.76
C LEU A 69 20.63 -3.37 -3.53
N GLY A 70 21.37 -3.71 -2.45
CA GLY A 70 22.62 -3.05 -2.09
C GLY A 70 22.45 -1.58 -1.69
N ILE A 71 21.31 -1.20 -1.10
CA ILE A 71 20.97 0.16 -0.66
C ILE A 71 20.64 0.20 0.83
N ALA A 72 20.49 1.40 1.40
CA ALA A 72 20.10 1.54 2.80
C ALA A 72 18.64 1.13 3.03
N ALA A 73 18.34 0.52 4.18
CA ALA A 73 16.97 0.17 4.56
C ALA A 73 16.05 1.39 4.62
N SER A 74 16.58 2.56 5.04
CA SER A 74 15.87 3.84 5.02
C SER A 74 15.41 4.28 3.63
N ASP A 75 16.17 3.93 2.58
CA ASP A 75 15.79 4.26 1.20
C ASP A 75 14.58 3.40 0.76
N VAL A 76 14.61 2.11 1.11
CA VAL A 76 13.48 1.20 0.84
C VAL A 76 12.25 1.62 1.63
N GLU A 77 12.40 1.96 2.91
CA GLU A 77 11.31 2.46 3.76
C GLU A 77 10.73 3.77 3.22
N GLY A 78 11.58 4.68 2.75
CA GLY A 78 11.14 5.92 2.12
C GLY A 78 10.26 5.69 0.88
N VAL A 79 10.60 4.70 0.05
CA VAL A 79 9.76 4.30 -1.09
C VAL A 79 8.47 3.64 -0.61
N ALA A 80 8.55 2.71 0.35
CA ALA A 80 7.40 1.97 0.86
C ALA A 80 6.34 2.88 1.50
N THR A 81 6.76 3.95 2.18
CA THR A 81 5.86 4.92 2.83
C THR A 81 5.38 6.03 1.88
N PHE A 82 6.13 6.34 0.83
CA PHE A 82 5.73 7.33 -0.17
C PHE A 82 4.58 6.83 -1.05
N TYR A 83 4.61 5.56 -1.46
CA TYR A 83 3.60 5.00 -2.35
C TYR A 83 2.43 4.42 -1.55
N SER A 84 1.28 5.09 -1.60
CA SER A 84 0.06 4.71 -0.86
C SER A 84 -0.50 3.32 -1.21
N GLN A 85 -0.05 2.71 -2.29
CA GLN A 85 -0.43 1.36 -2.69
C GLN A 85 0.53 0.27 -2.18
N ILE A 86 1.56 0.65 -1.44
CA ILE A 86 2.40 -0.28 -0.68
C ILE A 86 1.85 -0.35 0.75
N TYR A 87 1.27 -1.48 1.11
CA TYR A 87 0.60 -1.64 2.40
C TYR A 87 1.62 -2.03 3.48
N ARG A 88 1.77 -1.16 4.50
CA ARG A 88 2.70 -1.36 5.63
C ARG A 88 2.04 -2.06 6.83
N GLN A 89 0.75 -2.37 6.72
CA GLN A 89 -0.04 -3.09 7.71
C GLN A 89 -0.86 -4.16 7.00
N PRO A 90 -1.27 -5.23 7.70
CA PRO A 90 -2.17 -6.22 7.14
C PRO A 90 -3.46 -5.58 6.62
N VAL A 91 -3.87 -5.97 5.43
CA VAL A 91 -5.12 -5.54 4.79
C VAL A 91 -6.05 -6.74 4.60
N GLY A 92 -7.33 -6.45 4.38
CA GLY A 92 -8.33 -7.46 4.02
C GLY A 92 -8.08 -8.06 2.63
N ARG A 93 -8.91 -9.06 2.29
CA ARG A 93 -8.85 -9.71 0.96
C ARG A 93 -9.08 -8.72 -0.18
N HIS A 94 -9.91 -7.70 0.05
CA HIS A 94 -10.22 -6.63 -0.89
C HIS A 94 -9.88 -5.27 -0.27
N VAL A 95 -9.20 -4.42 -1.02
CA VAL A 95 -8.84 -3.08 -0.56
C VAL A 95 -9.68 -2.05 -1.30
N ILE A 96 -10.52 -1.34 -0.55
CA ILE A 96 -11.28 -0.19 -1.04
C ILE A 96 -10.43 1.05 -0.88
N ARG A 97 -10.11 1.71 -1.98
CA ARG A 97 -9.33 2.94 -2.04
C ARG A 97 -10.25 4.08 -2.43
N LEU A 98 -10.62 4.92 -1.47
CA LEU A 98 -11.49 6.08 -1.70
C LEU A 98 -10.64 7.32 -1.98
N CYS A 99 -10.85 7.94 -3.14
CA CYS A 99 -10.13 9.14 -3.54
C CYS A 99 -10.57 10.35 -2.70
N ASP A 100 -9.63 10.94 -1.93
CA ASP A 100 -9.84 12.12 -1.09
C ASP A 100 -9.35 13.43 -1.73
N SER A 101 -9.01 13.39 -3.03
CA SER A 101 -8.50 14.55 -3.75
C SER A 101 -9.59 15.60 -3.99
N VAL A 102 -9.18 16.84 -4.23
CA VAL A 102 -10.06 18.02 -4.22
C VAL A 102 -11.34 17.87 -5.05
N VAL A 103 -11.27 17.29 -6.25
CA VAL A 103 -12.46 17.10 -7.09
C VAL A 103 -13.42 16.11 -6.44
N CYS A 104 -12.96 14.94 -6.03
CA CYS A 104 -13.78 13.96 -5.33
C CYS A 104 -14.37 14.52 -4.04
N PHE A 105 -13.57 15.31 -3.30
CA PHE A 105 -13.99 15.97 -2.07
C PHE A 105 -15.21 16.89 -2.29
N ILE A 106 -15.16 17.77 -3.30
CA ILE A 106 -16.26 18.72 -3.59
C ILE A 106 -17.45 18.08 -4.32
N THR A 107 -17.25 16.93 -4.99
CA THR A 107 -18.30 16.26 -5.77
C THR A 107 -19.07 15.19 -5.00
N GLY A 108 -18.67 14.86 -3.76
CA GLY A 108 -19.47 13.95 -2.93
C GLY A 108 -18.70 12.90 -2.14
N TYR A 109 -17.40 13.09 -1.91
CA TYR A 109 -16.56 12.21 -1.08
C TYR A 109 -17.23 11.79 0.23
N HIS A 110 -17.77 12.77 0.99
CA HIS A 110 -18.40 12.50 2.29
C HIS A 110 -19.60 11.57 2.18
N SER A 111 -20.44 11.75 1.16
CA SER A 111 -21.62 10.89 0.96
C SER A 111 -21.21 9.43 0.63
N VAL A 112 -20.13 9.25 -0.16
CA VAL A 112 -19.60 7.90 -0.43
C VAL A 112 -18.97 7.30 0.82
N LEU A 113 -18.23 8.09 1.61
CA LEU A 113 -17.62 7.63 2.85
C LEU A 113 -18.69 7.19 3.88
N GLU A 114 -19.74 7.99 4.06
CA GLU A 114 -20.87 7.67 4.94
C GLU A 114 -21.58 6.39 4.51
N ALA A 115 -21.80 6.21 3.20
CA ALA A 115 -22.42 5.01 2.66
C ALA A 115 -21.54 3.76 2.84
N LEU A 116 -20.21 3.92 2.75
CA LEU A 116 -19.24 2.83 3.02
C LEU A 116 -19.24 2.48 4.52
N ASP A 117 -19.22 3.48 5.41
CA ASP A 117 -19.29 3.26 6.85
C ASP A 117 -20.58 2.53 7.23
N GLU A 118 -21.74 2.98 6.71
CA GLU A 118 -23.03 2.30 6.92
C GLU A 118 -23.04 0.85 6.40
N ALA A 119 -22.41 0.61 5.24
CA ALA A 119 -22.43 -0.71 4.62
C ALA A 119 -21.46 -1.70 5.25
N LEU A 120 -20.29 -1.24 5.72
CA LEU A 120 -19.18 -2.07 6.19
C LEU A 120 -18.97 -2.01 7.70
N GLY A 121 -19.47 -0.97 8.38
CA GLY A 121 -19.28 -0.73 9.81
C GLY A 121 -17.83 -0.42 10.19
N ILE A 122 -17.04 0.14 9.26
CA ILE A 122 -15.63 0.49 9.46
C ILE A 122 -15.32 1.89 8.92
N GLY A 123 -14.42 2.59 9.60
CA GLY A 123 -13.86 3.87 9.14
C GLY A 123 -12.59 3.70 8.29
N LEU A 124 -12.04 4.84 7.86
CA LEU A 124 -10.78 4.89 7.12
C LEU A 124 -9.63 4.26 7.91
N GLY A 125 -8.79 3.50 7.22
CA GLY A 125 -7.65 2.77 7.80
C GLY A 125 -8.05 1.48 8.54
N GLN A 126 -9.32 1.09 8.53
CA GLN A 126 -9.81 -0.08 9.24
C GLN A 126 -10.15 -1.24 8.29
N THR A 127 -10.11 -2.44 8.85
CA THR A 127 -10.48 -3.69 8.17
C THR A 127 -11.73 -4.26 8.82
N THR A 128 -12.66 -4.79 8.03
CA THR A 128 -13.86 -5.47 8.52
C THR A 128 -13.50 -6.67 9.41
N PRO A 129 -14.31 -6.99 10.44
CA PRO A 129 -14.01 -8.08 11.36
C PRO A 129 -13.85 -9.47 10.71
N ASP A 130 -14.47 -9.67 9.55
CA ASP A 130 -14.34 -10.89 8.74
C ASP A 130 -13.07 -10.90 7.86
N GLY A 131 -12.25 -9.82 7.92
CA GLY A 131 -11.04 -9.68 7.12
C GLY A 131 -11.33 -9.52 5.61
N ARG A 132 -12.56 -9.18 5.21
CA ARG A 132 -12.95 -9.09 3.81
C ARG A 132 -12.49 -7.78 3.18
N PHE A 133 -12.80 -6.66 3.79
CA PHE A 133 -12.47 -5.34 3.24
C PHE A 133 -11.57 -4.53 4.17
N THR A 134 -10.65 -3.78 3.55
CA THR A 134 -9.94 -2.66 4.19
C THR A 134 -10.28 -1.38 3.45
N LEU A 135 -10.67 -0.31 4.17
CA LEU A 135 -10.99 0.99 3.61
C LEU A 135 -9.82 1.96 3.79
N LEU A 136 -9.21 2.42 2.70
CA LEU A 136 -8.07 3.33 2.71
C LEU A 136 -8.37 4.63 1.96
N PRO A 137 -7.94 5.79 2.48
CA PRO A 137 -7.92 7.03 1.71
C PRO A 137 -6.75 6.97 0.72
N VAL A 138 -6.94 7.53 -0.47
CA VAL A 138 -5.87 7.64 -1.47
C VAL A 138 -5.91 8.97 -2.19
N CYS A 139 -4.74 9.40 -2.66
CA CYS A 139 -4.62 10.54 -3.56
C CYS A 139 -5.41 10.31 -4.86
N CYS A 140 -5.39 11.32 -5.77
CA CYS A 140 -6.13 11.30 -7.01
C CYS A 140 -5.92 10.00 -7.82
N LEU A 141 -7.02 9.31 -8.11
CA LEU A 141 -7.06 8.08 -8.92
C LEU A 141 -7.09 8.37 -10.44
N GLY A 142 -7.01 9.64 -10.85
CA GLY A 142 -6.99 10.03 -12.27
C GLY A 142 -8.35 10.09 -12.96
N ASN A 143 -9.48 9.87 -12.26
CA ASN A 143 -10.83 9.81 -12.82
C ASN A 143 -11.69 11.02 -12.41
N CYS A 144 -11.09 12.22 -12.44
CA CYS A 144 -11.69 13.44 -11.87
C CYS A 144 -12.94 13.93 -12.61
N ASP A 145 -13.08 13.62 -13.89
CA ASP A 145 -14.25 13.94 -14.71
C ASP A 145 -15.51 13.17 -14.29
N LYS A 146 -15.35 12.10 -13.51
CA LYS A 146 -16.40 11.22 -13.02
C LYS A 146 -16.41 11.08 -11.49
N GLY A 147 -15.82 12.04 -10.78
CA GLY A 147 -15.79 12.03 -9.31
C GLY A 147 -17.17 12.14 -8.68
N PRO A 148 -17.34 11.65 -7.44
CA PRO A 148 -16.36 10.98 -6.60
C PRO A 148 -16.06 9.55 -7.06
N THR A 149 -14.82 9.10 -6.81
CA THR A 149 -14.30 7.84 -7.33
C THR A 149 -13.69 7.00 -6.21
N LEU A 150 -13.93 5.70 -6.26
CA LEU A 150 -13.19 4.70 -5.49
C LEU A 150 -12.68 3.57 -6.39
N MET A 151 -11.72 2.81 -5.88
CA MET A 151 -11.32 1.52 -6.47
C MET A 151 -11.53 0.41 -5.45
N ILE A 152 -11.96 -0.76 -5.91
CA ILE A 152 -11.91 -2.01 -5.15
C ILE A 152 -10.94 -2.91 -5.91
N ASP A 153 -9.83 -3.22 -5.29
CA ASP A 153 -8.69 -3.88 -5.93
C ASP A 153 -8.26 -3.13 -7.21
N ASP A 154 -8.45 -3.72 -8.39
CA ASP A 154 -8.11 -3.09 -9.68
C ASP A 154 -9.31 -2.45 -10.39
N ASP A 155 -10.52 -2.62 -9.85
CA ASP A 155 -11.74 -2.09 -10.46
C ASP A 155 -12.05 -0.67 -10.00
N THR A 156 -12.31 0.24 -10.93
CA THR A 156 -12.63 1.64 -10.66
C THR A 156 -14.12 1.89 -10.75
N TYR A 157 -14.67 2.57 -9.73
CA TYR A 157 -16.08 2.93 -9.61
C TYR A 157 -16.25 4.42 -9.39
N SER A 158 -17.29 4.98 -10.02
CA SER A 158 -17.66 6.40 -9.93
C SER A 158 -19.08 6.53 -9.43
N PHE A 159 -19.35 7.54 -8.62
CA PHE A 159 -20.64 7.79 -7.99
C PHE A 159 -21.18 9.15 -8.40
N GLY A 160 -22.45 9.21 -8.80
CA GLY A 160 -23.07 10.47 -9.21
C GLY A 160 -24.32 10.28 -10.03
N SER A 161 -24.44 11.04 -11.11
CA SER A 161 -25.57 11.01 -12.05
C SER A 161 -25.16 10.47 -13.42
N GLY A 162 -26.11 9.98 -14.19
CA GLY A 162 -25.88 9.39 -15.52
C GLY A 162 -25.45 7.94 -15.43
N ASP A 163 -24.37 7.57 -16.12
CA ASP A 163 -23.82 6.20 -16.11
C ASP A 163 -23.00 5.86 -14.84
N GLN A 164 -23.01 6.75 -13.85
CA GLN A 164 -22.32 6.56 -12.58
C GLN A 164 -23.19 5.77 -11.60
N LEU A 165 -22.54 5.03 -10.68
CA LEU A 165 -23.24 4.29 -9.64
C LEU A 165 -23.94 5.23 -8.66
N SER A 166 -25.14 4.86 -8.22
CA SER A 166 -25.81 5.49 -7.09
C SER A 166 -25.31 4.90 -5.77
N LEU A 167 -25.45 5.66 -4.68
CA LEU A 167 -25.07 5.17 -3.34
C LEU A 167 -25.88 3.93 -2.92
N THR A 168 -27.11 3.80 -3.44
CA THR A 168 -27.97 2.63 -3.17
C THR A 168 -27.44 1.34 -3.83
N GLU A 169 -26.68 1.47 -4.91
CA GLU A 169 -26.08 0.33 -5.60
C GLU A 169 -24.77 -0.13 -4.95
N LEU A 170 -24.20 0.68 -4.06
CA LEU A 170 -22.94 0.37 -3.37
C LEU A 170 -22.99 -0.95 -2.60
N LYS A 171 -24.09 -1.22 -1.88
CA LYS A 171 -24.27 -2.48 -1.14
C LYS A 171 -24.23 -3.70 -2.08
N GLY A 172 -24.97 -3.64 -3.19
CA GLY A 172 -24.95 -4.70 -4.20
C GLY A 172 -23.59 -4.84 -4.92
N LEU A 173 -22.82 -3.75 -5.03
CA LEU A 173 -21.45 -3.77 -5.51
C LEU A 173 -20.55 -4.55 -4.55
N LEU A 174 -20.60 -4.25 -3.25
CA LEU A 174 -19.78 -4.90 -2.23
C LEU A 174 -20.07 -6.40 -2.08
N GLU A 175 -21.32 -6.84 -2.34
CA GLU A 175 -21.69 -8.25 -2.33
C GLU A 175 -21.01 -9.08 -3.43
N ARG A 176 -20.55 -8.45 -4.52
CA ARG A 176 -19.82 -9.13 -5.60
C ARG A 176 -18.39 -9.52 -5.23
N TYR A 177 -17.84 -8.89 -4.20
CA TYR A 177 -16.50 -9.16 -3.67
C TYR A 177 -16.60 -10.07 -2.43
N SER A 178 -16.91 -11.34 -2.62
CA SER A 178 -17.15 -12.32 -1.54
C SER A 178 -15.97 -13.28 -1.31
#